data_a9fb63fe62ca36f6e18b30a28b9f13db
#
_entry.id   a9fb63fe62ca36f6e18b30a28b9f13db
#
_cell.length_a   1.000
_cell.length_b   1.000
_cell.length_c   1.000
_cell.angle_alpha   90.00
_cell.angle_beta   90.00
_cell.angle_gamma   90.00
#
_symmetry.space_group_name_H-M   'P 1'
#
loop_
_entity.id
_entity.type
_entity.pdbx_description
1 polymer ?
#
loop_
_entity_poly.entity_id
_entity_poly.type
_entity_poly.pdbx_seq_one_letter_code
_entity_poly.pdbx_strand_id
1 'polypeptide(L)'
;MASRAEAYPRQKTTARKKSSRKTPLAWGIVWALVLAGIVAAYFAVRYAEVVPLLGPSGLLRLRLIAPLAMLAHQPELGVPDAAADTIAQILMYAQFPLYGFLLGILWRVAGFLRAASTVVLIHVLAVGAVMILSQL
;
A
#
# COMPACT_ATOMS: atom_id res chain seq x y z
N MET A 1 -34.11 63.56 -31.41
CA MET A 1 -32.77 62.94 -31.45
C MET A 1 -32.80 61.70 -30.51
N ALA A 2 -32.98 60.47 -31.05
CA ALA A 2 -33.07 59.28 -30.30
C ALA A 2 -31.73 58.53 -30.46
N SER A 3 -31.00 58.43 -29.36
CA SER A 3 -29.74 57.69 -29.31
C SER A 3 -30.01 56.19 -29.22
N ARG A 4 -29.59 55.49 -30.26
CA ARG A 4 -29.67 53.98 -30.36
C ARG A 4 -28.47 53.41 -29.64
N ALA A 5 -28.71 52.89 -28.45
CA ALA A 5 -27.72 52.08 -27.71
C ALA A 5 -27.56 50.73 -28.41
N GLU A 6 -26.46 50.50 -29.09
CA GLU A 6 -26.08 49.22 -29.68
C GLU A 6 -25.77 48.21 -28.54
N ALA A 7 -26.61 47.20 -28.44
CA ALA A 7 -26.37 46.08 -27.54
C ALA A 7 -25.24 45.20 -28.09
N TYR A 8 -24.08 45.27 -27.45
CA TYR A 8 -22.93 44.41 -27.72
C TYR A 8 -23.27 42.97 -27.33
N PRO A 9 -23.16 41.99 -28.23
CA PRO A 9 -23.45 40.60 -27.87
C PRO A 9 -22.39 40.08 -26.93
N ARG A 10 -22.80 39.73 -25.68
CA ARG A 10 -21.97 39.02 -24.71
C ARG A 10 -21.47 37.71 -25.30
N GLN A 11 -20.20 37.65 -25.68
CA GLN A 11 -19.52 36.41 -26.00
C GLN A 11 -19.54 35.50 -24.77
N LYS A 12 -20.36 34.43 -24.83
CA LYS A 12 -20.30 33.30 -23.89
C LYS A 12 -18.95 32.60 -24.08
N THR A 13 -17.99 32.93 -23.23
CA THR A 13 -16.77 32.16 -23.09
C THR A 13 -17.16 30.75 -22.59
N THR A 14 -17.32 29.83 -23.54
CA THR A 14 -17.42 28.40 -23.24
C THR A 14 -16.11 27.98 -22.59
N ALA A 15 -16.11 27.96 -21.27
CA ALA A 15 -15.03 27.39 -20.50
C ALA A 15 -14.85 25.93 -20.95
N ARG A 16 -13.87 25.71 -21.83
CA ARG A 16 -13.46 24.42 -22.36
C ARG A 16 -13.03 23.57 -21.18
N LYS A 17 -13.96 22.71 -20.69
CA LYS A 17 -13.74 21.74 -19.62
C LYS A 17 -12.57 20.88 -20.04
N LYS A 18 -11.38 21.20 -19.52
CA LYS A 18 -10.14 20.48 -19.78
C LYS A 18 -10.35 19.08 -19.24
N SER A 19 -10.76 18.16 -20.13
CA SER A 19 -10.84 16.74 -19.82
C SER A 19 -9.45 16.31 -19.36
N SER A 20 -9.31 16.14 -18.05
CA SER A 20 -8.13 15.56 -17.44
C SER A 20 -8.02 14.11 -17.93
N ARG A 21 -7.41 13.92 -19.09
CA ARG A 21 -6.95 12.58 -19.53
C ARG A 21 -5.96 12.12 -18.46
N LYS A 22 -6.46 11.28 -17.56
CA LYS A 22 -5.61 10.58 -16.57
C LYS A 22 -4.55 9.84 -17.36
N THR A 23 -3.34 10.38 -17.33
CA THR A 23 -2.25 10.01 -18.22
C THR A 23 -1.89 8.53 -18.05
N PRO A 24 -1.61 7.78 -19.12
CA PRO A 24 -1.15 6.37 -19.04
C PRO A 24 0.08 6.20 -18.14
N LEU A 25 0.91 7.24 -18.03
CA LEU A 25 2.05 7.32 -17.11
C LEU A 25 1.65 7.07 -15.65
N ALA A 26 0.48 7.56 -15.20
CA ALA A 26 0.06 7.39 -13.80
C ALA A 26 -0.26 5.91 -13.46
N TRP A 27 -0.74 5.13 -14.42
CA TRP A 27 -0.91 3.68 -14.23
C TRP A 27 0.42 2.93 -14.32
N GLY A 28 1.35 3.39 -15.14
CA GLY A 28 2.71 2.84 -15.19
C GLY A 28 3.42 2.89 -13.83
N ILE A 29 3.26 3.99 -13.08
CA ILE A 29 3.81 4.13 -11.73
C ILE A 29 3.17 3.11 -10.77
N VAL A 30 1.85 2.92 -10.81
CA VAL A 30 1.17 1.93 -9.96
C VAL A 30 1.73 0.53 -10.21
N TRP A 31 1.85 0.13 -11.47
CA TRP A 31 2.38 -1.18 -11.82
C TRP A 31 3.86 -1.34 -11.47
N ALA A 32 4.66 -0.29 -11.63
CA ALA A 32 6.07 -0.31 -11.20
C ALA A 32 6.20 -0.52 -9.68
N LEU A 33 5.34 0.11 -8.87
CA LEU A 33 5.33 -0.08 -7.43
C LEU A 33 4.84 -1.47 -7.02
N VAL A 34 3.87 -2.03 -7.74
CA VAL A 34 3.42 -3.43 -7.52
C VAL A 34 4.56 -4.40 -7.84
N LEU A 35 5.27 -4.21 -8.96
CA LEU A 35 6.41 -5.04 -9.32
C LEU A 35 7.55 -4.93 -8.30
N ALA A 36 7.85 -3.72 -7.82
CA ALA A 36 8.81 -3.52 -6.72
C ALA A 36 8.36 -4.26 -5.45
N GLY A 37 7.07 -4.25 -5.14
CA GLY A 37 6.49 -5.03 -4.05
C GLY A 37 6.66 -6.55 -4.23
N ILE A 38 6.47 -7.07 -5.44
CA ILE A 38 6.71 -8.49 -5.74
C ILE A 38 8.17 -8.87 -5.50
N VAL A 39 9.10 -8.04 -5.95
CA VAL A 39 10.54 -8.25 -5.70
C VAL A 39 10.83 -8.22 -4.20
N ALA A 40 10.27 -7.27 -3.46
CA ALA A 40 10.41 -7.19 -2.01
C ALA A 40 9.84 -8.43 -1.31
N ALA A 41 8.67 -8.92 -1.75
CA ALA A 41 8.06 -10.16 -1.24
C ALA A 41 9.00 -11.38 -1.45
N TYR A 42 9.59 -11.50 -2.63
CA TYR A 42 10.55 -12.57 -2.91
C TYR A 42 11.72 -12.55 -1.91
N PHE A 43 12.33 -11.39 -1.68
CA PHE A 43 13.42 -11.27 -0.71
C PHE A 43 12.97 -11.52 0.72
N ALA A 44 11.75 -11.10 1.11
CA ALA A 44 11.20 -11.37 2.43
C ALA A 44 11.00 -12.87 2.68
N VAL A 45 10.49 -13.60 1.68
CA VAL A 45 10.33 -15.07 1.74
C VAL A 45 11.69 -15.75 1.84
N ARG A 46 12.65 -15.37 1.00
CA ARG A 46 14.03 -15.93 1.08
C ARG A 46 14.69 -15.63 2.43
N TYR A 47 14.45 -14.45 2.99
CA TYR A 47 14.92 -14.13 4.33
C TYR A 47 14.27 -15.03 5.40
N ALA A 48 12.96 -15.28 5.29
CA ALA A 48 12.24 -16.15 6.23
C ALA A 48 12.80 -17.58 6.28
N GLU A 49 13.30 -18.10 5.15
CA GLU A 49 13.93 -19.43 5.07
C GLU A 49 15.20 -19.53 5.92
N VAL A 50 15.92 -18.43 6.13
CA VAL A 50 17.16 -18.40 6.91
C VAL A 50 16.95 -17.97 8.38
N VAL A 51 15.76 -17.48 8.72
CA VAL A 51 15.42 -17.01 10.08
C VAL A 51 15.70 -18.03 11.16
N PRO A 52 15.39 -19.35 11.01
CA PRO A 52 15.68 -20.37 12.01
C PRO A 52 17.17 -20.43 12.37
N LEU A 53 18.06 -20.08 11.44
CA LEU A 53 19.50 -20.08 11.64
C LEU A 53 19.99 -18.85 12.43
N LEU A 54 19.17 -17.80 12.52
CA LEU A 54 19.49 -16.52 13.15
C LEU A 54 18.99 -16.43 14.61
N GLY A 55 18.30 -17.46 15.11
CA GLY A 55 17.77 -17.49 16.46
C GLY A 55 16.75 -16.37 16.76
N PRO A 56 16.65 -15.92 18.03
CA PRO A 56 15.64 -14.93 18.44
C PRO A 56 15.72 -13.60 17.71
N SER A 57 16.91 -13.17 17.31
CA SER A 57 17.10 -11.94 16.56
C SER A 57 16.52 -12.02 15.14
N GLY A 58 16.52 -13.20 14.54
CA GLY A 58 15.89 -13.46 13.24
C GLY A 58 14.37 -13.32 13.31
N LEU A 59 13.74 -13.90 14.33
CA LEU A 59 12.30 -13.79 14.55
C LEU A 59 11.85 -12.33 14.75
N LEU A 60 12.60 -11.55 15.54
CA LEU A 60 12.29 -10.13 15.71
C LEU A 60 12.32 -9.37 14.38
N ARG A 61 13.35 -9.61 13.57
CA ARG A 61 13.45 -8.98 12.24
C ARG A 61 12.31 -9.40 11.32
N LEU A 62 11.89 -10.68 11.35
CA LEU A 62 10.77 -11.14 10.55
C LEU A 62 9.45 -10.48 10.98
N ARG A 63 9.21 -10.30 12.28
CA ARG A 63 8.07 -9.53 12.81
C ARG A 63 8.05 -8.09 12.30
N LEU A 64 9.21 -7.47 12.14
CA LEU A 64 9.34 -6.12 11.60
C LEU A 64 9.13 -6.07 10.07
N ILE A 65 9.59 -7.07 9.34
CA ILE A 65 9.53 -7.09 7.87
C ILE A 65 8.16 -7.56 7.37
N ALA A 66 7.62 -8.62 7.95
CA ALA A 66 6.38 -9.26 7.51
C ALA A 66 5.36 -9.42 8.65
N PRO A 67 4.90 -8.31 9.27
CA PRO A 67 4.03 -8.38 10.45
C PRO A 67 2.70 -9.06 10.17
N LEU A 68 2.10 -8.88 8.98
CA LEU A 68 0.82 -9.51 8.65
C LEU A 68 0.92 -11.03 8.60
N ALA A 69 2.04 -11.57 8.09
CA ALA A 69 2.28 -13.01 8.09
C ALA A 69 2.43 -13.55 9.52
N MET A 70 3.12 -12.81 10.39
CA MET A 70 3.32 -13.18 11.79
C MET A 70 2.04 -13.09 12.62
N LEU A 71 1.07 -12.24 12.24
CA LEU A 71 -0.24 -12.20 12.90
C LEU A 71 -1.00 -13.51 12.77
N ALA A 72 -0.89 -14.20 11.63
CA ALA A 72 -1.60 -15.45 11.40
C ALA A 72 -1.24 -16.57 12.42
N HIS A 73 -0.04 -16.52 13.00
CA HIS A 73 0.45 -17.47 13.98
C HIS A 73 0.18 -17.05 15.44
N GLN A 74 -0.60 -15.99 15.66
CA GLN A 74 -0.92 -15.58 17.02
C GLN A 74 -2.03 -16.47 17.59
N PRO A 75 -1.81 -17.15 18.73
CA PRO A 75 -2.78 -18.10 19.31
C PRO A 75 -4.10 -17.41 19.68
N GLU A 76 -4.07 -16.11 20.01
CA GLU A 76 -5.25 -15.30 20.35
C GLU A 76 -6.25 -15.18 19.21
N LEU A 77 -5.81 -15.39 17.95
CA LEU A 77 -6.70 -15.40 16.79
C LEU A 77 -7.45 -16.72 16.61
N GLY A 78 -7.11 -17.75 17.36
CA GLY A 78 -7.78 -19.05 17.32
C GLY A 78 -7.72 -19.74 15.96
N VAL A 79 -6.72 -19.40 15.13
CA VAL A 79 -6.52 -20.02 13.80
C VAL A 79 -5.81 -21.35 13.98
N PRO A 80 -6.35 -22.48 13.43
CA PRO A 80 -5.65 -23.76 13.46
C PRO A 80 -4.28 -23.70 12.77
N ASP A 81 -3.24 -24.36 13.30
CA ASP A 81 -1.85 -24.26 12.83
C ASP A 81 -1.71 -24.48 11.32
N ALA A 82 -2.35 -25.50 10.76
CA ALA A 82 -2.29 -25.78 9.32
C ALA A 82 -2.89 -24.66 8.46
N ALA A 83 -3.91 -23.95 8.97
CA ALA A 83 -4.49 -22.80 8.32
C ALA A 83 -3.62 -21.54 8.51
N ALA A 84 -3.03 -21.39 9.71
CA ALA A 84 -2.11 -20.30 10.03
C ALA A 84 -0.90 -20.29 9.10
N ASP A 85 -0.28 -21.45 8.86
CA ASP A 85 0.84 -21.61 7.93
C ASP A 85 0.47 -21.15 6.51
N THR A 86 -0.69 -21.61 6.01
CA THR A 86 -1.17 -21.25 4.68
C THR A 86 -1.46 -19.74 4.58
N ILE A 87 -2.14 -19.17 5.57
CA ILE A 87 -2.47 -17.74 5.63
C ILE A 87 -1.19 -16.92 5.73
N ALA A 88 -0.25 -17.29 6.58
CA ALA A 88 1.02 -16.60 6.73
C ALA A 88 1.82 -16.58 5.42
N GLN A 89 1.86 -17.71 4.72
CA GLN A 89 2.51 -17.79 3.42
C GLN A 89 1.86 -16.87 2.38
N ILE A 90 0.52 -16.88 2.28
CA ILE A 90 -0.21 -15.98 1.38
C ILE A 90 0.07 -14.52 1.73
N LEU A 91 0.00 -14.15 3.02
CA LEU A 91 0.24 -12.79 3.48
C LEU A 91 1.68 -12.33 3.23
N MET A 92 2.67 -13.23 3.37
CA MET A 92 4.06 -12.91 3.07
C MET A 92 4.27 -12.54 1.61
N TYR A 93 3.62 -13.25 0.68
CA TYR A 93 3.68 -12.92 -0.75
C TYR A 93 2.83 -11.70 -1.12
N ALA A 94 1.66 -11.51 -0.47
CA ALA A 94 0.70 -10.47 -0.84
C ALA A 94 1.00 -9.10 -0.22
N GLN A 95 1.59 -9.05 0.97
CA GLN A 95 1.76 -7.83 1.76
C GLN A 95 2.48 -6.72 0.98
N PHE A 96 3.61 -7.01 0.38
CA PHE A 96 4.42 -6.01 -0.31
C PHE A 96 3.80 -5.55 -1.65
N PRO A 97 3.27 -6.43 -2.52
CA PRO A 97 2.50 -5.99 -3.69
C PRO A 97 1.29 -5.15 -3.33
N LEU A 98 0.57 -5.47 -2.24
CA LEU A 98 -0.55 -4.68 -1.74
C LEU A 98 -0.10 -3.30 -1.28
N TYR A 99 1.02 -3.18 -0.57
CA TYR A 99 1.61 -1.89 -0.20
C TYR A 99 2.00 -1.07 -1.44
N GLY A 100 2.61 -1.70 -2.43
CA GLY A 100 2.94 -1.04 -3.70
C GLY A 100 1.70 -0.54 -4.44
N PHE A 101 0.64 -1.33 -4.49
CA PHE A 101 -0.64 -0.97 -5.10
C PHE A 101 -1.32 0.18 -4.34
N LEU A 102 -1.41 0.08 -3.01
CA LEU A 102 -1.99 1.11 -2.15
C LEU A 102 -1.22 2.43 -2.28
N LEU A 103 0.11 2.37 -2.22
CA LEU A 103 0.98 3.52 -2.41
C LEU A 103 0.73 4.17 -3.77
N GLY A 104 0.66 3.38 -4.84
CA GLY A 104 0.44 3.89 -6.19
C GLY A 104 -0.93 4.56 -6.37
N ILE A 105 -2.00 3.98 -5.82
CA ILE A 105 -3.35 4.57 -5.89
C ILE A 105 -3.42 5.85 -5.05
N LEU A 106 -2.97 5.80 -3.80
CA LEU A 106 -3.00 6.95 -2.90
C LEU A 106 -2.14 8.10 -3.43
N TRP A 107 -0.99 7.80 -4.03
CA TRP A 107 -0.15 8.83 -4.65
C TRP A 107 -0.90 9.61 -5.72
N ARG A 108 -1.71 8.93 -6.53
CA ARG A 108 -2.53 9.58 -7.58
C ARG A 108 -3.63 10.49 -7.03
N VAL A 109 -4.12 10.22 -5.83
CA VAL A 109 -5.27 10.93 -5.23
C VAL A 109 -4.81 12.01 -4.25
N ALA A 110 -3.86 11.66 -3.36
CA ALA A 110 -3.51 12.48 -2.21
C ALA A 110 -2.07 13.02 -2.24
N GLY A 111 -1.27 12.62 -3.24
CA GLY A 111 0.15 12.97 -3.35
C GLY A 111 1.05 11.98 -2.61
N PHE A 112 2.35 11.99 -2.99
CA PHE A 112 3.32 11.00 -2.55
C PHE A 112 3.50 10.95 -1.03
N LEU A 113 3.67 12.12 -0.38
CA LEU A 113 3.95 12.17 1.05
C LEU A 113 2.82 11.56 1.89
N ARG A 114 1.57 11.91 1.57
CA ARG A 114 0.39 11.35 2.26
C ARG A 114 0.26 9.86 2.01
N ALA A 115 0.48 9.42 0.77
CA ALA A 115 0.44 8.01 0.41
C ALA A 115 1.49 7.22 1.18
N ALA A 116 2.74 7.67 1.20
CA ALA A 116 3.83 7.04 1.93
C ALA A 116 3.55 6.99 3.43
N SER A 117 3.11 8.11 4.03
CA SER A 117 2.76 8.16 5.46
C SER A 117 1.65 7.17 5.81
N THR A 118 0.63 7.02 4.95
CA THR A 118 -0.46 6.06 5.17
C THR A 118 0.05 4.62 5.15
N VAL A 119 0.87 4.26 4.16
CA VAL A 119 1.42 2.89 4.05
C VAL A 119 2.34 2.59 5.23
N VAL A 120 3.21 3.53 5.62
CA VAL A 120 4.07 3.39 6.80
C VAL A 120 3.24 3.24 8.07
N LEU A 121 2.19 4.03 8.25
CA LEU A 121 1.31 3.94 9.41
C LEU A 121 0.64 2.56 9.49
N ILE A 122 0.10 2.04 8.39
CA ILE A 122 -0.50 0.70 8.34
C ILE A 122 0.55 -0.36 8.75
N HIS A 123 1.76 -0.26 8.23
CA HIS A 123 2.84 -1.19 8.57
C HIS A 123 3.21 -1.13 10.05
N VAL A 124 3.40 0.08 10.61
CA VAL A 124 3.73 0.28 12.03
C VAL A 124 2.62 -0.23 12.94
N LEU A 125 1.35 -0.02 12.58
CA LEU A 125 0.22 -0.57 13.33
C LEU A 125 0.21 -2.10 13.33
N ALA A 126 0.51 -2.72 12.18
CA ALA A 126 0.62 -4.17 12.08
C ALA A 126 1.77 -4.72 12.93
N VAL A 127 2.95 -4.08 12.90
CA VAL A 127 4.09 -4.42 13.76
C VAL A 127 3.70 -4.28 15.24
N GLY A 128 3.07 -3.18 15.62
CA GLY A 128 2.60 -2.94 16.99
C GLY A 128 1.64 -4.04 17.47
N ALA A 129 0.69 -4.43 16.63
CA ALA A 129 -0.25 -5.50 16.93
C ALA A 129 0.49 -6.84 17.20
N VAL A 130 1.42 -7.23 16.32
CA VAL A 130 2.23 -8.45 16.51
C VAL A 130 3.01 -8.38 17.82
N MET A 131 3.64 -7.24 18.11
CA MET A 131 4.44 -7.07 19.31
C MET A 131 3.60 -7.17 20.60
N ILE A 132 2.41 -6.59 20.61
CA ILE A 132 1.49 -6.65 21.76
C ILE A 132 0.99 -8.08 21.95
N LEU A 133 0.46 -8.72 20.89
CA LEU A 133 -0.06 -10.09 20.97
C LEU A 133 1.00 -11.11 21.36
N SER A 134 2.25 -10.90 20.97
CA SER A 134 3.34 -11.83 21.33
C SER A 134 3.82 -11.72 22.78
N GLN A 135 3.22 -10.84 23.58
CA GLN A 135 3.53 -10.69 25.03
C GLN A 135 2.39 -11.20 25.92
N LEU A 136 1.24 -11.52 25.33
CA LEU A 136 0.09 -12.14 26.02
C LEU A 136 0.26 -13.63 26.11
#